data_5e974317ee2b2da96bafb8b920b2b34c
#
_entry.id   5e974317ee2b2da96bafb8b920b2b34c
#
_cell.length_a   1.000
_cell.length_b   1.000
_cell.length_c   1.000
_cell.angle_alpha   90.00
_cell.angle_beta   90.00
_cell.angle_gamma   90.00
#
_symmetry.space_group_name_H-M   'P 1'
#
loop_
_entity.id
_entity.type
_entity.pdbx_description
1 polymer ?
#
loop_
_entity_poly.entity_id
_entity_poly.type
_entity_poly.pdbx_seq_one_letter_code
_entity_poly.pdbx_strand_id
1 'polypeptide(L)'
;GRMDEGSVGSASFQQLGEGTFSMSRSIMETAQAQAGARSSSYTQDDLYILAHVICGEAQSYPDEEQLYVGSVVLNRVDHPSFPDSVSGVVFQRGQYACTWDGNYYREPTPQNWANARYLLEHGSVLPGNVVWQSGGRQGSGVYIRTRYHCYCY
;
A
#
# COMPACT_ATOMS: atom_id res chain seq x y z
N GLY A 1 3.58 -4.97 8.60
CA GLY A 1 3.62 -4.24 8.94
C GLY A 1 3.17 -3.90 9.17
N ARG A 2 2.96 -4.00 9.40
CA ARG A 2 2.48 -3.28 9.85
C ARG A 2 1.75 -2.54 10.66
N MET A 3 1.06 -2.62 11.01
CA MET A 3 0.38 -1.64 11.86
C MET A 3 -0.38 -1.01 12.52
N ASP A 4 -1.24 -0.95 12.85
CA ASP A 4 -2.01 0.00 13.76
C ASP A 4 -2.63 0.58 14.18
N GLU A 5 -2.99 0.45 14.14
CA GLU A 5 -3.56 1.12 14.78
C GLU A 5 -3.75 1.60 14.83
N GLY A 6 -3.96 0.99 14.45
CA GLY A 6 -4.12 1.46 14.73
C GLY A 6 -4.33 1.62 14.43
N SER A 7 -4.17 1.08 14.34
CA SER A 7 -4.25 1.37 14.41
C SER A 7 -4.39 1.49 14.10
N VAL A 8 -4.22 0.90 13.75
CA VAL A 8 -4.24 1.12 13.76
C VAL A 8 -4.29 1.05 13.69
N GLY A 9 -4.48 0.38 13.30
CA GLY A 9 -4.29 0.48 13.54
C GLY A 9 -4.42 0.30 13.36
N SER A 10 -4.30 -0.34 13.19
CA SER A 10 -4.24 -0.30 13.37
C SER A 10 -4.26 -0.51 13.21
N ALA A 11 -4.10 -1.09 12.92
CA ALA A 11 -3.84 -1.17 13.03
C ALA A 11 -3.99 -1.44 12.64
N SER A 12 -4.13 -2.07 12.36
CA SER A 12 -4.03 -2.16 12.39
C SER A 12 -4.23 -2.39 12.21
N PHE A 13 -4.45 -2.88 11.99
CA PHE A 13 -4.33 -2.89 12.08
C PHE A 13 -5.08 -2.96 12.87
N GLN A 14 -5.44 -3.08 13.30
CA GLN A 14 -5.77 -2.98 14.12
C GLN A 14 -6.40 -2.54 14.36
N GLN A 15 -6.71 -2.73 14.13
CA GLN A 15 -7.12 -2.18 14.48
C GLN A 15 -7.56 -1.62 14.36
N LEU A 16 -7.77 -2.09 14.08
CA LEU A 16 -8.10 -1.46 14.15
C LEU A 16 -8.62 -1.02 14.33
N GLY A 17 -8.99 -1.22 14.46
CA GLY A 17 -9.12 -0.71 14.76
C GLY A 17 -9.34 -0.65 14.99
N GLU A 18 -9.32 -1.26 15.18
CA GLU A 18 -9.02 -1.23 15.39
C GLU A 18 -8.85 -1.79 15.10
N GLY A 19 -8.66 -2.44 14.88
CA GLY A 19 -8.13 -2.88 14.49
C GLY A 19 -8.00 -3.71 14.04
N THR A 20 -8.25 -4.53 14.08
CA THR A 20 -7.83 -5.70 13.54
C THR A 20 -6.38 -5.86 13.29
N PHE A 21 -5.65 -4.96 13.21
CA PHE A 21 -4.27 -4.98 12.87
C PHE A 21 -3.46 -5.64 13.97
N SER A 22 -2.61 -6.61 13.63
CA SER A 22 -1.98 -7.48 14.62
C SER A 22 -0.62 -7.00 15.09
N MET A 23 -0.17 -5.84 14.69
CA MET A 23 1.12 -5.32 15.09
C MET A 23 1.12 -4.92 16.55
N SER A 24 2.20 -5.21 17.29
CA SER A 24 2.26 -4.84 18.70
C SER A 24 2.38 -3.32 18.86
N ARG A 25 1.92 -2.83 20.00
CA ARG A 25 1.97 -1.40 20.27
C ARG A 25 3.40 -0.86 20.23
N SER A 26 4.36 -1.57 20.80
CA SER A 26 5.73 -1.06 20.84
C SER A 26 6.34 -0.98 19.44
N ILE A 27 6.03 -1.96 18.58
CA ILE A 27 6.51 -1.92 17.21
C ILE A 27 5.88 -0.74 16.47
N MET A 28 4.59 -0.52 16.67
CA MET A 28 3.89 0.59 16.01
C MET A 28 4.44 1.94 16.48
N GLU A 29 4.70 2.09 17.76
CA GLU A 29 5.24 3.33 18.27
C GLU A 29 6.62 3.63 17.72
N THR A 30 7.48 2.61 17.63
CA THR A 30 8.80 2.77 17.05
C THR A 30 8.70 3.14 15.56
N ALA A 31 7.84 2.43 14.83
CA ALA A 31 7.64 2.71 13.41
C ALA A 31 7.10 4.12 13.19
N GLN A 32 6.16 4.56 14.02
CA GLN A 32 5.62 5.91 13.91
C GLN A 32 6.68 6.96 14.18
N ALA A 33 7.53 6.73 15.16
CA ALA A 33 8.61 7.66 15.47
C ALA A 33 9.58 7.78 14.30
N GLN A 34 9.93 6.66 13.69
CA GLN A 34 10.80 6.66 12.52
C GLN A 34 10.14 7.28 11.30
N ALA A 35 8.83 7.12 11.18
CA ALA A 35 8.07 7.62 10.05
C ALA A 35 7.60 9.06 10.22
N GLY A 36 7.92 9.70 11.35
CA GLY A 36 7.45 11.06 11.60
C GLY A 36 7.78 12.02 10.48
N ALA A 37 9.01 11.96 9.97
CA ALA A 37 9.42 12.80 8.85
C ALA A 37 8.72 12.41 7.56
N ARG A 38 8.49 11.11 7.34
CA ARG A 38 7.79 10.62 6.17
C ARG A 38 6.33 11.05 6.16
N SER A 39 5.65 10.90 7.31
CA SER A 39 4.21 11.22 7.35
C SER A 39 3.96 12.70 7.11
N SER A 40 4.93 13.58 7.39
CA SER A 40 4.78 14.99 7.08
C SER A 40 4.95 15.28 5.59
N SER A 41 5.40 14.30 4.79
CA SER A 41 5.66 14.50 3.38
C SER A 41 4.54 13.99 2.48
N TYR A 42 3.48 13.38 3.03
CA TYR A 42 2.36 12.92 2.21
C TYR A 42 1.13 13.80 2.44
N THR A 43 0.23 13.80 1.46
CA THR A 43 -0.97 14.64 1.48
C THR A 43 -2.22 13.80 1.64
N GLN A 44 -3.36 14.48 1.89
CA GLN A 44 -4.65 13.78 1.90
C GLN A 44 -4.98 13.21 0.53
N ASP A 45 -4.53 13.85 -0.54
CA ASP A 45 -4.71 13.32 -1.90
C ASP A 45 -3.93 12.01 -2.07
N ASP A 46 -2.72 11.94 -1.54
CA ASP A 46 -1.93 10.70 -1.58
C ASP A 46 -2.67 9.57 -0.88
N LEU A 47 -3.23 9.85 0.28
CA LEU A 47 -4.02 8.87 1.03
C LEU A 47 -5.24 8.42 0.25
N TYR A 48 -5.98 9.37 -0.32
CA TYR A 48 -7.17 9.07 -1.11
C TYR A 48 -6.81 8.16 -2.29
N ILE A 49 -5.79 8.53 -3.04
CA ILE A 49 -5.40 7.80 -4.24
C ILE A 49 -4.92 6.38 -3.87
N LEU A 50 -4.08 6.28 -2.85
CA LEU A 50 -3.55 4.98 -2.46
C LEU A 50 -4.65 4.05 -1.94
N ALA A 51 -5.58 4.57 -1.14
CA ALA A 51 -6.71 3.78 -0.65
C ALA A 51 -7.57 3.28 -1.81
N HIS A 52 -7.80 4.12 -2.82
CA HIS A 52 -8.61 3.72 -3.96
C HIS A 52 -7.92 2.69 -4.85
N VAL A 53 -6.59 2.76 -5.00
CA VAL A 53 -5.86 1.73 -5.73
C VAL A 53 -5.92 0.40 -4.98
N ILE A 54 -5.70 0.43 -3.67
CA ILE A 54 -5.80 -0.78 -2.86
C ILE A 54 -7.21 -1.37 -2.99
N CYS A 55 -8.24 -0.53 -2.92
CA CYS A 55 -9.61 -0.98 -3.11
C CYS A 55 -9.81 -1.61 -4.48
N GLY A 56 -9.31 -0.96 -5.52
CA GLY A 56 -9.49 -1.46 -6.89
C GLY A 56 -8.78 -2.77 -7.17
N GLU A 57 -7.64 -3.00 -6.51
CA GLU A 57 -6.81 -4.17 -6.77
C GLU A 57 -6.98 -5.29 -5.76
N ALA A 58 -7.42 -4.98 -4.53
CA ALA A 58 -7.37 -5.96 -3.44
C ALA A 58 -8.41 -5.70 -2.35
N GLN A 59 -9.58 -5.22 -2.71
CA GLN A 59 -10.58 -4.67 -1.79
C GLN A 59 -10.80 -5.50 -0.50
N SER A 60 -11.11 -6.78 -0.65
CA SER A 60 -11.42 -7.64 0.49
C SER A 60 -10.39 -8.74 0.68
N TYR A 61 -9.25 -8.63 0.02
CA TYR A 61 -8.15 -9.57 0.21
C TYR A 61 -7.53 -9.34 1.60
N PRO A 62 -6.74 -10.32 2.10
CA PRO A 62 -6.08 -10.14 3.39
C PRO A 62 -5.24 -8.88 3.46
N ASP A 63 -5.05 -8.37 4.68
CA ASP A 63 -4.26 -7.15 4.91
C ASP A 63 -2.89 -7.21 4.26
N GLU A 64 -2.22 -8.35 4.36
CA GLU A 64 -0.91 -8.52 3.78
C GLU A 64 -0.92 -8.24 2.29
N GLU A 65 -1.93 -8.74 1.59
CA GLU A 65 -2.05 -8.51 0.15
C GLU A 65 -2.29 -7.03 -0.16
N GLN A 66 -3.13 -6.39 0.62
CA GLN A 66 -3.39 -4.95 0.47
C GLN A 66 -2.12 -4.15 0.67
N LEU A 67 -1.33 -4.52 1.67
CA LEU A 67 -0.05 -3.85 1.94
C LEU A 67 0.94 -4.07 0.79
N TYR A 68 0.96 -5.25 0.21
CA TYR A 68 1.82 -5.51 -0.95
C TYR A 68 1.44 -4.63 -2.15
N VAL A 69 0.14 -4.55 -2.44
CA VAL A 69 -0.34 -3.73 -3.55
C VAL A 69 0.08 -2.27 -3.38
N GLY A 70 -0.16 -1.71 -2.21
CA GLY A 70 0.22 -0.33 -1.94
C GLY A 70 1.73 -0.13 -1.90
N SER A 71 2.47 -1.14 -1.46
CA SER A 71 3.93 -1.08 -1.40
C SER A 71 4.55 -0.96 -2.79
N VAL A 72 3.99 -1.65 -3.79
CA VAL A 72 4.48 -1.51 -5.17
C VAL A 72 4.32 -0.06 -5.64
N VAL A 73 3.19 0.58 -5.32
CA VAL A 73 2.99 1.99 -5.67
C VAL A 73 4.10 2.84 -5.06
N LEU A 74 4.34 2.68 -3.75
CA LEU A 74 5.35 3.49 -3.06
C LEU A 74 6.76 3.21 -3.57
N ASN A 75 7.07 1.95 -3.87
CA ASN A 75 8.38 1.60 -4.43
C ASN A 75 8.59 2.27 -5.78
N ARG A 76 7.55 2.35 -6.61
CA ARG A 76 7.65 3.04 -7.90
C ARG A 76 7.90 4.53 -7.72
N VAL A 77 7.26 5.15 -6.73
CA VAL A 77 7.48 6.58 -6.46
C VAL A 77 8.95 6.87 -6.20
N ASP A 78 9.65 5.95 -5.54
CA ASP A 78 11.06 6.11 -5.20
C ASP A 78 12.00 5.57 -6.28
N HIS A 79 11.48 5.00 -7.36
CA HIS A 79 12.30 4.36 -8.38
C HIS A 79 12.48 5.31 -9.57
N PRO A 80 13.73 5.43 -10.07
CA PRO A 80 14.02 6.42 -11.14
C PRO A 80 13.29 6.16 -12.46
N SER A 81 12.80 4.95 -12.70
CA SER A 81 12.11 4.62 -13.94
C SER A 81 10.62 4.94 -13.92
N PHE A 82 10.09 5.45 -12.82
CA PHE A 82 8.67 5.74 -12.66
C PHE A 82 8.46 7.20 -12.23
N PRO A 83 7.24 7.72 -12.37
CA PRO A 83 6.94 9.06 -11.84
C PRO A 83 7.22 9.14 -10.34
N ASP A 84 7.53 10.33 -9.86
CA ASP A 84 7.97 10.55 -8.49
C ASP A 84 6.86 10.99 -7.54
N SER A 85 5.61 10.70 -7.87
CA SER A 85 4.47 11.01 -7.02
C SER A 85 3.47 9.86 -7.06
N VAL A 86 2.66 9.77 -6.00
CA VAL A 86 1.61 8.74 -5.94
C VAL A 86 0.65 8.89 -7.11
N SER A 87 0.18 10.11 -7.38
CA SER A 87 -0.73 10.33 -8.50
C SER A 87 -0.06 10.01 -9.84
N GLY A 88 1.19 10.40 -10.00
CA GLY A 88 1.92 10.11 -11.23
C GLY A 88 2.05 8.62 -11.50
N VAL A 89 2.36 7.84 -10.46
CA VAL A 89 2.47 6.39 -10.57
C VAL A 89 1.13 5.74 -10.89
N VAL A 90 0.11 6.10 -10.13
CA VAL A 90 -1.20 5.45 -10.22
C VAL A 90 -1.88 5.74 -11.56
N PHE A 91 -1.80 6.99 -12.00
CA PHE A 91 -2.47 7.39 -13.24
C PHE A 91 -1.56 7.30 -14.46
N GLN A 92 -0.39 6.72 -14.32
CA GLN A 92 0.47 6.45 -15.45
C GLN A 92 -0.27 5.54 -16.43
N ARG A 93 -0.27 5.93 -17.69
CA ARG A 93 -1.06 5.25 -18.70
C ARG A 93 -0.73 3.76 -18.76
N GLY A 94 -1.76 2.93 -18.70
CA GLY A 94 -1.63 1.49 -18.88
C GLY A 94 -1.15 0.71 -17.67
N GLN A 95 -0.97 1.34 -16.51
CA GLN A 95 -0.39 0.66 -15.36
C GLN A 95 -1.42 0.04 -14.40
N TYR A 96 -2.48 0.76 -14.10
CA TYR A 96 -3.49 0.27 -13.15
C TYR A 96 -4.86 0.28 -13.81
N ALA A 97 -5.34 -0.93 -14.16
CA ALA A 97 -6.61 -1.07 -14.88
C ALA A 97 -7.78 -0.46 -14.12
N CYS A 98 -7.71 -0.48 -12.78
CA CYS A 98 -8.81 0.07 -11.98
C CYS A 98 -9.05 1.55 -12.27
N THR A 99 -8.07 2.28 -12.79
CA THR A 99 -8.24 3.71 -13.07
C THR A 99 -9.11 3.97 -14.29
N TRP A 100 -9.33 2.96 -15.15
CA TRP A 100 -10.19 3.15 -16.32
C TRP A 100 -11.34 2.15 -16.42
N ASP A 101 -11.40 1.13 -15.55
CA ASP A 101 -12.49 0.15 -15.59
C ASP A 101 -13.58 0.43 -14.56
N GLY A 102 -13.48 1.54 -13.84
CA GLY A 102 -14.48 1.96 -12.85
C GLY A 102 -14.22 1.46 -11.44
N ASN A 103 -13.34 0.49 -11.24
CA ASN A 103 -13.10 -0.04 -9.90
C ASN A 103 -12.43 0.96 -8.96
N TYR A 104 -11.70 1.93 -9.51
CA TYR A 104 -11.05 2.98 -8.73
C TYR A 104 -12.08 3.81 -7.95
N TYR A 105 -13.29 3.96 -8.49
CA TYR A 105 -14.28 4.85 -7.90
C TYR A 105 -15.17 4.18 -6.87
N ARG A 106 -14.94 2.90 -6.58
CA ARG A 106 -15.64 2.25 -5.47
C ARG A 106 -15.17 2.84 -4.16
N GLU A 107 -16.07 2.88 -3.18
CA GLU A 107 -15.71 3.37 -1.86
C GLU A 107 -14.75 2.39 -1.19
N PRO A 108 -13.55 2.81 -0.78
CA PRO A 108 -12.65 1.91 -0.08
C PRO A 108 -13.24 1.48 1.25
N THR A 109 -12.92 0.26 1.66
CA THR A 109 -13.34 -0.25 2.97
C THR A 109 -12.51 0.44 4.06
N PRO A 110 -12.98 0.40 5.33
CA PRO A 110 -12.16 0.90 6.42
C PRO A 110 -10.76 0.28 6.44
N GLN A 111 -10.65 -0.99 6.05
CA GLN A 111 -9.36 -1.67 6.02
C GLN A 111 -8.48 -1.13 4.90
N ASN A 112 -9.05 -0.82 3.74
CA ASN A 112 -8.28 -0.20 2.66
C ASN A 112 -7.70 1.14 3.12
N TRP A 113 -8.51 1.96 3.78
CA TRP A 113 -8.05 3.25 4.30
C TRP A 113 -6.94 3.05 5.33
N ALA A 114 -7.11 2.10 6.26
CA ALA A 114 -6.13 1.86 7.32
C ALA A 114 -4.80 1.40 6.74
N ASN A 115 -4.84 0.50 5.75
CA ASN A 115 -3.62 0.00 5.14
C ASN A 115 -2.91 1.07 4.32
N ALA A 116 -3.67 1.91 3.61
CA ALA A 116 -3.08 3.02 2.88
C ALA A 116 -2.37 3.98 3.82
N ARG A 117 -3.03 4.34 4.93
CA ARG A 117 -2.44 5.24 5.92
C ARG A 117 -1.18 4.63 6.52
N TYR A 118 -1.24 3.34 6.87
CA TYR A 118 -0.09 2.66 7.43
C TYR A 118 1.13 2.79 6.51
N LEU A 119 0.93 2.51 5.22
CA LEU A 119 2.02 2.55 4.26
C LEU A 119 2.60 3.95 4.10
N LEU A 120 1.74 4.97 4.06
CA LEU A 120 2.21 6.34 3.91
C LEU A 120 2.97 6.81 5.15
N GLU A 121 2.62 6.29 6.33
CA GLU A 121 3.27 6.67 7.57
C GLU A 121 4.55 5.87 7.82
N HIS A 122 4.61 4.63 7.38
CA HIS A 122 5.72 3.73 7.75
C HIS A 122 6.57 3.30 6.55
N GLY A 123 6.05 3.44 5.33
CA GLY A 123 6.77 3.04 4.13
C GLY A 123 6.38 1.66 3.64
N SER A 124 6.94 1.31 2.48
CA SER A 124 6.69 0.03 1.83
C SER A 124 7.12 -1.15 2.71
N VAL A 125 6.35 -2.23 2.64
CA VAL A 125 6.70 -3.48 3.34
C VAL A 125 7.42 -4.46 2.42
N LEU A 126 7.68 -4.08 1.16
CA LEU A 126 8.44 -4.90 0.20
C LEU A 126 9.81 -4.29 -0.02
N PRO A 127 10.81 -5.09 -0.45
CA PRO A 127 12.08 -4.52 -0.88
C PRO A 127 11.86 -3.46 -1.95
N GLY A 128 12.68 -2.42 -1.93
CA GLY A 128 12.46 -1.24 -2.78
C GLY A 128 12.52 -1.51 -4.27
N ASN A 129 13.15 -2.61 -4.69
CA ASN A 129 13.22 -2.97 -6.10
C ASN A 129 12.01 -3.76 -6.59
N VAL A 130 11.05 -4.09 -5.72
CA VAL A 130 9.85 -4.82 -6.11
C VAL A 130 8.85 -3.79 -6.62
N VAL A 131 8.79 -3.64 -7.94
CA VAL A 131 8.02 -2.58 -8.60
C VAL A 131 6.98 -3.12 -9.58
N TRP A 132 6.81 -4.45 -9.65
CA TRP A 132 5.82 -5.06 -10.52
C TRP A 132 4.82 -5.89 -9.72
N GLN A 133 3.56 -5.78 -10.08
CA GLN A 133 2.47 -6.58 -9.53
C GLN A 133 1.59 -7.02 -10.71
N SER A 134 1.36 -8.32 -10.84
CA SER A 134 0.53 -8.82 -11.93
C SER A 134 0.07 -10.24 -11.62
N GLY A 135 -0.65 -10.85 -12.57
CA GLY A 135 -1.06 -12.25 -12.47
C GLY A 135 0.06 -13.23 -12.71
N GLY A 136 1.20 -12.80 -13.24
CA GLY A 136 2.32 -13.66 -13.54
C GLY A 136 3.64 -12.94 -13.42
N ARG A 137 4.70 -13.65 -13.77
CA ARG A 137 6.04 -13.09 -13.68
C ARG A 137 6.22 -11.89 -14.61
N GLN A 138 6.85 -10.85 -14.08
CA GLN A 138 7.30 -9.69 -14.84
C GLN A 138 8.70 -9.30 -14.39
N GLY A 139 9.33 -8.41 -15.15
CA GLY A 139 10.65 -7.91 -14.80
C GLY A 139 11.72 -8.98 -14.80
N SER A 140 12.67 -8.85 -13.90
CA SER A 140 13.85 -9.72 -13.84
C SER A 140 13.62 -10.96 -12.99
N GLY A 141 12.72 -10.92 -12.02
CA GLY A 141 12.48 -12.07 -11.16
C GLY A 141 11.29 -11.89 -10.24
N VAL A 142 10.87 -12.99 -9.64
CA VAL A 142 9.76 -13.02 -8.70
C VAL A 142 10.31 -12.87 -7.29
N TYR A 143 9.79 -11.90 -6.55
CA TYR A 143 10.09 -11.78 -5.13
C TYR A 143 9.17 -12.69 -4.32
N ILE A 144 7.85 -12.58 -4.55
CA ILE A 144 6.87 -13.43 -3.88
C ILE A 144 5.66 -13.61 -4.78
N ARG A 145 5.11 -14.82 -4.77
CA ARG A 145 3.86 -15.14 -5.43
C ARG A 145 2.84 -15.48 -4.37
N THR A 146 1.76 -14.73 -4.33
CA THR A 146 0.66 -15.00 -3.41
C THR A 146 -0.46 -15.70 -4.18
N ARG A 147 -1.52 -16.00 -3.46
CA ARG A 147 -2.73 -16.55 -4.07
C ARG A 147 -3.31 -15.61 -5.12
N TYR A 148 -3.06 -14.31 -4.99
CA TYR A 148 -3.75 -13.29 -5.78
C TYR A 148 -2.86 -12.65 -6.84
N HIS A 149 -1.60 -12.42 -6.53
CA HIS A 149 -0.70 -11.68 -7.40
C HIS A 149 0.72 -12.23 -7.34
N CYS A 150 1.49 -11.83 -8.34
CA CYS A 150 2.93 -12.08 -8.41
C CYS A 150 3.64 -10.74 -8.27
N TYR A 151 4.53 -10.64 -7.31
CA TYR A 151 5.27 -9.40 -7.03
C TYR A 151 6.71 -9.60 -7.46
N CYS A 152 7.20 -8.71 -8.35
CA CYS A 152 8.45 -8.92 -9.07
C CYS A 152 9.34 -7.68 -9.04
N TYR A 153 10.62 -7.92 -9.32
CA TYR A 153 11.60 -6.86 -9.41
C TYR A 153 12.27 -6.82 -10.79
#